data_b86a3b084b729a6cf12fc0deb322e87e
#
_entry.id   b86a3b084b729a6cf12fc0deb322e87e
#
_cell.length_a   1.000
_cell.length_b   1.000
_cell.length_c   1.000
_cell.angle_alpha   90.00
_cell.angle_beta   90.00
_cell.angle_gamma   90.00
#
_symmetry.space_group_name_H-M   'P 1'
#
loop_
_entity.id
_entity.type
_entity.pdbx_description
1 polymer ?
#
loop_
_entity_poly.entity_id
_entity_poly.type
_entity_poly.pdbx_seq_one_letter_code
_entity_poly.pdbx_strand_id
1 'polypeptide(L)'
;MPHGSQRWGIVGGGFLGMTLAHRLAQHGQDVTLFEAAPQLGGLASAWNLGDVVWDRHYHVTLLSDTHLRALLAELGLEQEMAWVETRTGFYTDGTLYSMSNTLEFLRFPPLSLFSKLRLGATILYASQLKDWKKLEKIPVADWLRRWSGRATFEKIWLPLLRAKLGDNYRKASAAFIWAIIARMYAARRTGLKREMFGYVPGGYARVLERFADRLAGECVRIELRQAATKSESTADGVAIEFAGGSRQTFDQVVVTLAAPLATRLCPGLSSDEQARLQGIQYQGVVCASFLLKRPLADFYVTNITDRGVPFTAVIEMSALVDRAHFGGRALVYLPKYLKPDDPAFSHSDREVQDMFMDGLARMYPNFRCADVECFRVSRVKYVLAISTLGYSDRLPPMTTSLPGLHIVNSAHIVNGTLNVNETIQLAEKAAARLLTLPGKVAAVPAEDEYDDQKAHRQLVARP
;
A
#
# COMPACT_ATOMS: atom_id res chain seq x y z
N MET A 1 -21.04 19.31 24.42
CA MET A 1 -20.13 20.49 24.44
C MET A 1 -19.15 20.27 23.31
N PRO A 2 -18.92 21.18 22.38
CA PRO A 2 -17.84 21.05 21.44
C PRO A 2 -16.55 21.02 22.23
N HIS A 3 -15.76 19.94 22.04
CA HIS A 3 -14.42 19.84 22.62
C HIS A 3 -13.60 21.02 22.11
N GLY A 4 -12.94 21.77 23.01
CA GLY A 4 -12.06 22.87 22.62
C GLY A 4 -10.97 22.37 21.66
N SER A 5 -10.44 23.26 20.81
CA SER A 5 -9.34 22.94 19.88
C SER A 5 -8.16 22.36 20.65
N GLN A 6 -7.70 21.17 20.27
CA GLN A 6 -6.52 20.51 20.82
C GLN A 6 -5.37 20.62 19.82
N ARG A 7 -4.13 20.64 20.34
CA ARG A 7 -2.91 20.61 19.54
C ARG A 7 -2.54 19.15 19.21
N TRP A 8 -2.54 18.82 17.94
CA TRP A 8 -2.22 17.48 17.43
C TRP A 8 -0.87 17.47 16.72
N GLY A 9 0.01 16.57 17.12
CA GLY A 9 1.25 16.25 16.40
C GLY A 9 1.06 14.95 15.59
N ILE A 10 1.32 14.97 14.29
CA ILE A 10 1.27 13.77 13.45
C ILE A 10 2.66 13.48 12.94
N VAL A 11 3.19 12.29 13.23
CA VAL A 11 4.51 11.84 12.79
C VAL A 11 4.37 10.91 11.59
N GLY A 12 4.83 11.40 10.43
CA GLY A 12 4.81 10.71 9.13
C GLY A 12 3.90 11.39 8.10
N GLY A 13 4.49 11.98 7.07
CA GLY A 13 3.84 12.74 5.99
C GLY A 13 3.42 11.88 4.79
N GLY A 14 3.14 10.58 4.97
CA GLY A 14 2.49 9.76 3.95
C GLY A 14 0.98 10.01 3.86
N PHE A 15 0.27 9.37 2.92
CA PHE A 15 -1.18 9.53 2.75
C PHE A 15 -1.97 9.32 4.04
N LEU A 16 -1.53 8.41 4.92
CA LEU A 16 -2.16 8.19 6.21
C LEU A 16 -2.11 9.45 7.09
N GLY A 17 -0.91 10.01 7.28
CA GLY A 17 -0.73 11.21 8.10
C GLY A 17 -1.37 12.45 7.49
N MET A 18 -1.25 12.63 6.17
CA MET A 18 -1.89 13.74 5.46
C MET A 18 -3.42 13.69 5.57
N THR A 19 -4.03 12.50 5.41
CA THR A 19 -5.49 12.34 5.54
C THR A 19 -5.94 12.54 6.98
N LEU A 20 -5.19 12.04 7.97
CA LEU A 20 -5.47 12.32 9.38
C LEU A 20 -5.41 13.83 9.68
N ALA A 21 -4.36 14.51 9.21
CA ALA A 21 -4.22 15.96 9.38
C ALA A 21 -5.41 16.71 8.78
N HIS A 22 -5.79 16.36 7.56
CA HIS A 22 -6.94 16.93 6.86
C HIS A 22 -8.24 16.76 7.66
N ARG A 23 -8.57 15.53 8.08
CA ARG A 23 -9.82 15.27 8.82
C ARG A 23 -9.83 15.93 10.20
N LEU A 24 -8.70 15.95 10.91
CA LEU A 24 -8.60 16.65 12.21
C LEU A 24 -8.76 18.17 12.05
N ALA A 25 -8.10 18.77 11.05
CA ALA A 25 -8.22 20.20 10.77
C ALA A 25 -9.65 20.60 10.39
N GLN A 26 -10.35 19.80 9.58
CA GLN A 26 -11.78 19.99 9.24
C GLN A 26 -12.69 20.00 10.49
N HIS A 27 -12.25 19.36 11.58
CA HIS A 27 -12.97 19.37 12.87
C HIS A 27 -12.42 20.40 13.85
N GLY A 28 -11.70 21.41 13.35
CA GLY A 28 -11.25 22.58 14.14
C GLY A 28 -10.08 22.28 15.08
N GLN A 29 -9.32 21.21 14.83
CA GLN A 29 -8.12 20.89 15.61
C GLN A 29 -6.89 21.66 15.10
N ASP A 30 -5.96 22.03 16.00
CA ASP A 30 -4.68 22.64 15.64
C ASP A 30 -3.66 21.54 15.33
N VAL A 31 -3.30 21.36 14.04
CA VAL A 31 -2.53 20.21 13.58
C VAL A 31 -1.15 20.61 13.06
N THR A 32 -0.13 19.89 13.50
CA THR A 32 1.23 19.92 12.94
C THR A 32 1.61 18.55 12.41
N LEU A 33 1.99 18.50 11.13
CA LEU A 33 2.41 17.28 10.42
C LEU A 33 3.94 17.29 10.24
N PHE A 34 4.63 16.27 10.78
CA PHE A 34 6.09 16.11 10.71
C PHE A 34 6.47 15.05 9.71
N GLU A 35 7.42 15.34 8.82
CA GLU A 35 7.99 14.41 7.85
C GLU A 35 9.51 14.50 7.88
N ALA A 36 10.17 13.33 7.95
CA ALA A 36 11.63 13.25 7.96
C ALA A 36 12.25 13.56 6.59
N ALA A 37 11.53 13.27 5.52
CA ALA A 37 11.98 13.51 4.15
C ALA A 37 11.82 15.00 3.75
N PRO A 38 12.49 15.45 2.68
CA PRO A 38 12.33 16.79 2.15
C PRO A 38 10.98 17.02 1.44
N GLN A 39 10.14 16.00 1.32
CA GLN A 39 8.83 16.06 0.65
C GLN A 39 7.83 15.09 1.29
N LEU A 40 6.54 15.41 1.17
CA LEU A 40 5.44 14.54 1.60
C LEU A 40 5.27 13.34 0.66
N GLY A 41 4.43 12.38 1.08
CA GLY A 41 3.93 11.28 0.26
C GLY A 41 4.36 9.89 0.71
N GLY A 42 5.46 9.75 1.46
CA GLY A 42 5.92 8.44 1.93
C GLY A 42 6.15 7.45 0.78
N LEU A 43 5.42 6.32 0.75
CA LEU A 43 5.52 5.32 -0.32
C LEU A 43 4.96 5.82 -1.66
N ALA A 44 4.08 6.82 -1.67
CA ALA A 44 3.50 7.42 -2.87
C ALA A 44 4.28 8.65 -3.36
N SER A 45 5.43 8.98 -2.72
CA SER A 45 6.27 10.08 -3.16
C SER A 45 6.79 9.88 -4.59
N ALA A 46 7.03 10.99 -5.27
CA ALA A 46 7.63 11.01 -6.60
C ALA A 46 9.14 11.31 -6.55
N TRP A 47 9.83 11.09 -7.65
CA TRP A 47 11.21 11.47 -7.84
C TRP A 47 11.53 11.80 -9.31
N ASN A 48 12.72 12.34 -9.54
CA ASN A 48 13.17 12.63 -10.88
C ASN A 48 13.76 11.37 -11.54
N LEU A 49 13.31 11.08 -12.74
CA LEU A 49 13.86 10.12 -13.67
C LEU A 49 14.39 10.91 -14.89
N GLY A 50 15.60 11.47 -14.78
CA GLY A 50 16.11 12.45 -15.72
C GLY A 50 15.26 13.72 -15.69
N ASP A 51 14.67 14.05 -16.83
CA ASP A 51 13.77 15.19 -17.06
C ASP A 51 12.29 14.90 -16.70
N VAL A 52 11.96 13.66 -16.31
CA VAL A 52 10.60 13.24 -15.94
C VAL A 52 10.46 13.18 -14.42
N VAL A 53 9.42 13.80 -13.88
CA VAL A 53 8.99 13.61 -12.49
C VAL A 53 7.83 12.63 -12.48
N TRP A 54 7.99 11.50 -11.79
CA TRP A 54 6.94 10.50 -11.66
C TRP A 54 7.06 9.72 -10.35
N ASP A 55 6.05 8.91 -10.06
CA ASP A 55 5.94 8.11 -8.83
C ASP A 55 7.19 7.24 -8.62
N ARG A 56 7.68 7.20 -7.37
CA ARG A 56 8.80 6.32 -6.99
C ARG A 56 8.46 4.85 -7.11
N HIS A 57 7.21 4.50 -6.82
CA HIS A 57 6.63 3.18 -6.94
C HIS A 57 5.39 3.25 -7.84
N TYR A 58 4.99 2.11 -8.40
CA TYR A 58 3.83 2.06 -9.28
C TYR A 58 2.53 2.17 -8.50
N HIS A 59 1.65 3.06 -8.94
CA HIS A 59 0.32 3.26 -8.37
C HIS A 59 -0.72 3.33 -9.47
N VAL A 60 -1.90 2.82 -9.17
CA VAL A 60 -3.10 2.96 -10.01
C VAL A 60 -4.32 3.12 -9.13
N THR A 61 -5.35 3.73 -9.70
CA THR A 61 -6.68 3.84 -9.09
C THR A 61 -7.62 2.85 -9.75
N LEU A 62 -8.40 2.14 -8.96
CA LEU A 62 -9.48 1.28 -9.46
C LEU A 62 -10.83 2.01 -9.38
N LEU A 63 -11.79 1.59 -10.21
CA LEU A 63 -13.16 2.13 -10.14
C LEU A 63 -13.79 1.94 -8.75
N SER A 64 -13.38 0.88 -8.04
CA SER A 64 -13.82 0.55 -6.67
C SER A 64 -13.08 1.30 -5.56
N ASP A 65 -12.07 2.10 -5.88
CA ASP A 65 -11.28 2.85 -4.87
C ASP A 65 -12.05 4.13 -4.46
N THR A 66 -13.18 3.96 -3.79
CA THR A 66 -14.14 5.04 -3.47
C THR A 66 -13.58 6.09 -2.53
N HIS A 67 -12.77 5.71 -1.53
CA HIS A 67 -12.15 6.66 -0.58
C HIS A 67 -11.09 7.52 -1.26
N LEU A 68 -10.25 6.93 -2.11
CA LEU A 68 -9.28 7.69 -2.89
C LEU A 68 -9.99 8.64 -3.86
N ARG A 69 -11.01 8.18 -4.57
CA ARG A 69 -11.78 9.01 -5.51
C ARG A 69 -12.51 10.15 -4.81
N ALA A 70 -13.06 9.91 -3.62
CA ALA A 70 -13.66 10.97 -2.80
C ALA A 70 -12.63 12.04 -2.41
N LEU A 71 -11.44 11.62 -1.94
CA LEU A 71 -10.35 12.56 -1.65
C LEU A 71 -9.92 13.33 -2.91
N LEU A 72 -9.77 12.65 -4.06
CA LEU A 72 -9.43 13.32 -5.33
C LEU A 72 -10.51 14.35 -5.73
N ALA A 73 -11.79 14.09 -5.46
CA ALA A 73 -12.87 15.06 -5.68
C ALA A 73 -12.73 16.28 -4.76
N GLU A 74 -12.40 16.09 -3.48
CA GLU A 74 -12.11 17.17 -2.53
C GLU A 74 -10.92 18.03 -2.96
N LEU A 75 -9.92 17.40 -3.64
CA LEU A 75 -8.75 18.08 -4.18
C LEU A 75 -8.98 18.69 -5.58
N GLY A 76 -10.17 18.49 -6.18
CA GLY A 76 -10.51 18.97 -7.53
C GLY A 76 -9.86 18.18 -8.66
N LEU A 77 -9.40 16.94 -8.40
CA LEU A 77 -8.65 16.12 -9.36
C LEU A 77 -9.44 14.91 -9.91
N GLU A 78 -10.58 14.57 -9.33
CA GLU A 78 -11.33 13.35 -9.73
C GLU A 78 -11.83 13.43 -11.18
N GLN A 79 -12.25 14.61 -11.61
CA GLN A 79 -12.72 14.82 -12.98
C GLN A 79 -11.62 14.79 -14.04
N GLU A 80 -10.36 14.93 -13.63
CA GLU A 80 -9.20 14.89 -14.52
C GLU A 80 -8.64 13.47 -14.66
N MET A 81 -9.18 12.50 -13.93
CA MET A 81 -8.71 11.12 -14.01
C MET A 81 -8.88 10.54 -15.41
N ALA A 82 -7.79 10.04 -15.96
CA ALA A 82 -7.80 9.23 -17.17
C ALA A 82 -8.06 7.76 -16.80
N TRP A 83 -9.05 7.15 -17.45
CA TRP A 83 -9.41 5.73 -17.29
C TRP A 83 -9.06 4.96 -18.53
N VAL A 84 -8.22 3.94 -18.41
CA VAL A 84 -7.66 3.18 -19.52
C VAL A 84 -7.89 1.69 -19.31
N GLU A 85 -8.30 1.01 -20.39
CA GLU A 85 -8.32 -0.45 -20.43
C GLU A 85 -6.89 -0.97 -20.55
N THR A 86 -6.47 -1.82 -19.63
CA THR A 86 -5.11 -2.37 -19.62
C THR A 86 -5.07 -3.83 -20.00
N ARG A 87 -3.88 -4.27 -20.43
CA ARG A 87 -3.60 -5.66 -20.73
C ARG A 87 -2.71 -6.26 -19.66
N THR A 88 -2.92 -7.53 -19.36
CA THR A 88 -2.16 -8.30 -18.38
C THR A 88 -1.36 -9.41 -19.06
N GLY A 89 -0.05 -9.40 -18.83
CA GLY A 89 0.87 -10.43 -19.26
C GLY A 89 1.09 -11.51 -18.20
N PHE A 90 1.51 -12.67 -18.64
CA PHE A 90 1.89 -13.80 -17.79
C PHE A 90 3.12 -14.49 -18.35
N TYR A 91 4.23 -14.45 -17.62
CA TYR A 91 5.48 -15.13 -18.01
C TYR A 91 5.60 -16.44 -17.25
N THR A 92 5.58 -17.55 -17.99
CA THR A 92 5.63 -18.91 -17.44
C THR A 92 6.22 -19.89 -18.47
N ASP A 93 7.04 -20.84 -18.03
CA ASP A 93 7.74 -21.80 -18.88
C ASP A 93 8.56 -21.12 -19.99
N GLY A 94 9.22 -20.00 -19.68
CA GLY A 94 10.04 -19.26 -20.64
C GLY A 94 9.23 -18.49 -21.70
N THR A 95 7.90 -18.43 -21.58
CA THR A 95 7.03 -17.85 -22.61
C THR A 95 6.12 -16.76 -22.01
N LEU A 96 6.00 -15.65 -22.73
CA LEU A 96 5.12 -14.54 -22.39
C LEU A 96 3.74 -14.75 -23.05
N TYR A 97 2.70 -14.84 -22.23
CA TYR A 97 1.33 -15.00 -22.66
C TYR A 97 0.51 -13.75 -22.33
N SER A 98 -0.47 -13.39 -23.18
CA SER A 98 -1.53 -12.46 -22.81
C SER A 98 -2.62 -13.16 -21.99
N MET A 99 -3.11 -12.51 -20.94
CA MET A 99 -4.18 -13.01 -20.08
C MET A 99 -5.15 -11.89 -19.68
N SER A 100 -5.48 -11.04 -20.64
CA SER A 100 -6.22 -9.79 -20.43
C SER A 100 -7.74 -9.97 -20.49
N ASN A 101 -8.22 -11.05 -21.09
CA ASN A 101 -9.67 -11.31 -21.25
C ASN A 101 -10.00 -12.81 -21.11
N THR A 102 -11.29 -13.12 -21.08
CA THR A 102 -11.79 -14.50 -20.88
C THR A 102 -11.34 -15.45 -21.97
N LEU A 103 -11.26 -15.01 -23.23
CA LEU A 103 -10.87 -15.88 -24.34
C LEU A 103 -9.37 -16.25 -24.23
N GLU A 104 -8.53 -15.26 -23.95
CA GLU A 104 -7.09 -15.49 -23.71
C GLU A 104 -6.87 -16.39 -22.50
N PHE A 105 -7.62 -16.18 -21.40
CA PHE A 105 -7.59 -17.07 -20.25
C PHE A 105 -7.98 -18.52 -20.61
N LEU A 106 -9.04 -18.72 -21.41
CA LEU A 106 -9.45 -20.05 -21.86
C LEU A 106 -8.41 -20.70 -22.81
N ARG A 107 -7.67 -19.89 -23.55
CA ARG A 107 -6.58 -20.37 -24.43
C ARG A 107 -5.23 -20.49 -23.72
N PHE A 108 -5.10 -20.10 -22.45
CA PHE A 108 -3.82 -20.12 -21.71
C PHE A 108 -3.25 -21.55 -21.57
N PRO A 109 -2.16 -21.89 -22.27
CA PRO A 109 -1.73 -23.29 -22.41
C PRO A 109 -1.26 -23.96 -21.10
N PRO A 110 -0.65 -23.22 -20.12
CA PRO A 110 -0.12 -23.82 -18.90
C PRO A 110 -1.16 -24.47 -17.98
N LEU A 111 -2.45 -24.25 -18.20
CA LEU A 111 -3.54 -24.85 -17.43
C LEU A 111 -4.48 -25.68 -18.29
N SER A 112 -4.89 -26.85 -17.80
CA SER A 112 -5.96 -27.64 -18.42
C SER A 112 -7.30 -26.89 -18.36
N LEU A 113 -8.25 -27.23 -19.24
CA LEU A 113 -9.58 -26.60 -19.25
C LEU A 113 -10.30 -26.76 -17.90
N PHE A 114 -10.22 -27.94 -17.28
CA PHE A 114 -10.78 -28.19 -15.96
C PHE A 114 -10.16 -27.27 -14.89
N SER A 115 -8.84 -27.10 -14.91
CA SER A 115 -8.13 -26.19 -14.01
C SER A 115 -8.56 -24.74 -14.19
N LYS A 116 -8.80 -24.30 -15.44
CA LYS A 116 -9.29 -22.96 -15.76
C LYS A 116 -10.70 -22.72 -15.23
N LEU A 117 -11.62 -23.66 -15.47
CA LEU A 117 -12.99 -23.57 -14.97
C LEU A 117 -13.01 -23.50 -13.43
N ARG A 118 -12.21 -24.37 -12.78
CA ARG A 118 -12.08 -24.39 -11.32
C ARG A 118 -11.48 -23.11 -10.77
N LEU A 119 -10.47 -22.54 -11.44
CA LEU A 119 -9.89 -21.24 -11.06
C LEU A 119 -10.92 -20.10 -11.19
N GLY A 120 -11.67 -20.07 -12.30
CA GLY A 120 -12.76 -19.12 -12.50
C GLY A 120 -13.83 -19.19 -11.40
N ALA A 121 -14.25 -20.43 -11.05
CA ALA A 121 -15.19 -20.67 -9.95
C ALA A 121 -14.62 -20.21 -8.59
N THR A 122 -13.32 -20.42 -8.35
CA THR A 122 -12.63 -19.97 -7.13
C THR A 122 -12.65 -18.44 -7.01
N ILE A 123 -12.36 -17.73 -8.10
CA ILE A 123 -12.37 -16.26 -8.14
C ILE A 123 -13.80 -15.74 -7.88
N LEU A 124 -14.80 -16.32 -8.56
CA LEU A 124 -16.19 -15.95 -8.36
C LEU A 124 -16.65 -16.19 -6.91
N TYR A 125 -16.34 -17.35 -6.36
CA TYR A 125 -16.64 -17.68 -4.96
C TYR A 125 -15.97 -16.70 -4.00
N ALA A 126 -14.67 -16.44 -4.17
CA ALA A 126 -13.94 -15.49 -3.34
C ALA A 126 -14.55 -14.08 -3.38
N SER A 127 -15.00 -13.62 -4.56
CA SER A 127 -15.60 -12.28 -4.71
C SER A 127 -16.93 -12.11 -3.96
N GLN A 128 -17.62 -13.21 -3.60
CA GLN A 128 -18.88 -13.19 -2.89
C GLN A 128 -18.72 -13.38 -1.37
N LEU A 129 -17.53 -13.76 -0.90
CA LEU A 129 -17.26 -13.93 0.52
C LEU A 129 -17.20 -12.57 1.22
N LYS A 130 -17.90 -12.45 2.35
CA LYS A 130 -17.90 -11.24 3.19
C LYS A 130 -17.20 -11.46 4.54
N ASP A 131 -17.21 -12.68 5.04
CA ASP A 131 -16.67 -13.04 6.35
C ASP A 131 -15.15 -13.32 6.26
N TRP A 132 -14.39 -12.24 6.21
CA TRP A 132 -12.94 -12.29 6.14
C TRP A 132 -12.30 -12.80 7.45
N LYS A 133 -12.96 -12.63 8.61
CA LYS A 133 -12.47 -13.16 9.90
C LYS A 133 -12.37 -14.68 9.90
N LYS A 134 -13.31 -15.40 9.26
CA LYS A 134 -13.17 -16.84 9.05
C LYS A 134 -11.97 -17.20 8.19
N LEU A 135 -11.69 -16.39 7.16
CA LEU A 135 -10.55 -16.60 6.28
C LEU A 135 -9.21 -16.36 6.97
N GLU A 136 -9.14 -15.51 7.99
CA GLU A 136 -7.93 -15.30 8.78
C GLU A 136 -7.48 -16.57 9.54
N LYS A 137 -8.38 -17.50 9.80
CA LYS A 137 -8.08 -18.76 10.50
C LYS A 137 -7.60 -19.88 9.57
N ILE A 138 -7.60 -19.66 8.26
CA ILE A 138 -7.28 -20.68 7.26
C ILE A 138 -5.96 -20.30 6.57
N PRO A 139 -4.95 -21.20 6.53
CA PRO A 139 -3.73 -20.95 5.75
C PRO A 139 -4.04 -20.72 4.27
N VAL A 140 -3.43 -19.70 3.66
CA VAL A 140 -3.66 -19.35 2.26
C VAL A 140 -3.40 -20.51 1.31
N ALA A 141 -2.36 -21.30 1.57
CA ALA A 141 -1.99 -22.44 0.73
C ALA A 141 -3.07 -23.54 0.75
N ASP A 142 -3.66 -23.82 1.92
CA ASP A 142 -4.68 -24.86 2.07
C ASP A 142 -6.01 -24.41 1.44
N TRP A 143 -6.38 -23.13 1.64
CA TRP A 143 -7.56 -22.56 1.00
C TRP A 143 -7.46 -22.62 -0.54
N LEU A 144 -6.33 -22.20 -1.10
CA LEU A 144 -6.10 -22.20 -2.56
C LEU A 144 -6.04 -23.62 -3.13
N ARG A 145 -5.38 -24.57 -2.46
CA ARG A 145 -5.38 -25.97 -2.89
C ARG A 145 -6.77 -26.58 -2.91
N ARG A 146 -7.55 -26.29 -1.85
CA ARG A 146 -8.92 -26.78 -1.74
C ARG A 146 -9.81 -26.28 -2.88
N TRP A 147 -9.76 -24.97 -3.18
CA TRP A 147 -10.67 -24.35 -4.14
C TRP A 147 -10.15 -24.40 -5.59
N SER A 148 -8.93 -23.99 -5.84
CA SER A 148 -8.35 -23.94 -7.20
C SER A 148 -7.78 -25.29 -7.67
N GLY A 149 -7.56 -26.24 -6.75
CA GLY A 149 -6.93 -27.52 -7.03
C GLY A 149 -5.40 -27.46 -7.00
N ARG A 150 -4.79 -28.65 -6.81
CA ARG A 150 -3.34 -28.80 -6.63
C ARG A 150 -2.55 -28.28 -7.84
N ALA A 151 -2.95 -28.66 -9.06
CA ALA A 151 -2.25 -28.26 -10.28
C ALA A 151 -2.21 -26.72 -10.45
N THR A 152 -3.35 -26.06 -10.28
CA THR A 152 -3.44 -24.59 -10.36
C THR A 152 -2.65 -23.93 -9.23
N PHE A 153 -2.71 -24.50 -8.01
CA PHE A 153 -1.93 -23.99 -6.89
C PHE A 153 -0.43 -24.04 -7.18
N GLU A 154 0.09 -25.18 -7.62
CA GLU A 154 1.52 -25.37 -7.87
C GLU A 154 2.02 -24.55 -9.06
N LYS A 155 1.21 -24.40 -10.12
CA LYS A 155 1.59 -23.70 -11.34
C LYS A 155 1.45 -22.18 -11.26
N ILE A 156 0.41 -21.69 -10.59
CA ILE A 156 0.06 -20.26 -10.58
C ILE A 156 0.25 -19.64 -9.19
N TRP A 157 -0.51 -20.13 -8.19
CA TRP A 157 -0.58 -19.45 -6.91
C TRP A 157 0.71 -19.51 -6.10
N LEU A 158 1.34 -20.68 -6.03
CA LEU A 158 2.55 -20.87 -5.23
C LEU A 158 3.72 -20.01 -5.71
N PRO A 159 4.02 -19.93 -7.03
CA PRO A 159 5.03 -19.00 -7.52
C PRO A 159 4.72 -17.53 -7.18
N LEU A 160 3.48 -17.08 -7.40
CA LEU A 160 3.06 -15.71 -7.12
C LEU A 160 3.12 -15.38 -5.61
N LEU A 161 2.68 -16.31 -4.76
CA LEU A 161 2.78 -16.14 -3.31
C LEU A 161 4.25 -16.05 -2.86
N ARG A 162 5.11 -16.90 -3.40
CA ARG A 162 6.56 -16.87 -3.10
C ARG A 162 7.22 -15.59 -3.58
N ALA A 163 6.89 -15.14 -4.80
CA ALA A 163 7.43 -13.90 -5.35
C ALA A 163 7.06 -12.67 -4.49
N LYS A 164 5.86 -12.67 -3.89
CA LYS A 164 5.39 -11.54 -3.06
C LYS A 164 5.71 -11.68 -1.58
N LEU A 165 5.62 -12.87 -1.01
CA LEU A 165 5.71 -13.10 0.44
C LEU A 165 6.95 -13.90 0.85
N GLY A 166 7.74 -14.41 -0.12
CA GLY A 166 8.81 -15.36 0.20
C GLY A 166 8.23 -16.56 0.95
N ASP A 167 8.97 -17.11 1.91
CA ASP A 167 8.49 -18.22 2.74
C ASP A 167 7.40 -17.85 3.74
N ASN A 168 7.17 -16.55 3.95
CA ASN A 168 6.08 -16.07 4.82
C ASN A 168 4.69 -16.43 4.27
N TYR A 169 4.57 -16.85 2.99
CA TYR A 169 3.30 -17.37 2.48
C TYR A 169 2.75 -18.55 3.30
N ARG A 170 3.63 -19.31 3.98
CA ARG A 170 3.25 -20.43 4.85
C ARG A 170 2.49 -19.97 6.11
N LYS A 171 2.72 -18.74 6.54
CA LYS A 171 2.08 -18.11 7.71
C LYS A 171 0.90 -17.23 7.32
N ALA A 172 0.79 -16.86 6.03
CA ALA A 172 -0.26 -15.98 5.53
C ALA A 172 -1.63 -16.66 5.58
N SER A 173 -2.65 -15.89 5.93
CA SER A 173 -4.04 -16.36 5.96
C SER A 173 -4.71 -16.25 4.59
N ALA A 174 -5.82 -16.97 4.41
CA ALA A 174 -6.63 -16.88 3.19
C ALA A 174 -7.24 -15.48 3.00
N ALA A 175 -7.40 -14.69 4.06
CA ALA A 175 -7.86 -13.31 3.99
C ALA A 175 -6.94 -12.45 3.10
N PHE A 176 -5.62 -12.72 3.09
CA PHE A 176 -4.67 -12.01 2.24
C PHE A 176 -5.01 -12.14 0.75
N ILE A 177 -5.18 -13.36 0.25
CA ILE A 177 -5.48 -13.56 -1.18
C ILE A 177 -6.92 -13.20 -1.52
N TRP A 178 -7.84 -13.41 -0.59
CA TRP A 178 -9.23 -12.99 -0.72
C TRP A 178 -9.34 -11.48 -0.96
N ALA A 179 -8.66 -10.66 -0.17
CA ALA A 179 -8.69 -9.20 -0.31
C ALA A 179 -8.20 -8.75 -1.70
N ILE A 180 -7.13 -9.40 -2.23
CA ILE A 180 -6.62 -9.13 -3.59
C ILE A 180 -7.69 -9.50 -4.63
N ILE A 181 -8.26 -10.71 -4.54
CA ILE A 181 -9.27 -11.19 -5.51
C ILE A 181 -10.52 -10.30 -5.46
N ALA A 182 -11.03 -9.99 -4.26
CA ALA A 182 -12.23 -9.18 -4.08
C ALA A 182 -12.04 -7.78 -4.68
N ARG A 183 -10.89 -7.12 -4.41
CA ARG A 183 -10.57 -5.80 -4.95
C ARG A 183 -10.46 -5.83 -6.48
N MET A 184 -9.72 -6.78 -7.05
CA MET A 184 -9.55 -6.90 -8.50
C MET A 184 -10.87 -7.26 -9.20
N TYR A 185 -11.72 -8.08 -8.56
CA TYR A 185 -13.04 -8.40 -9.10
C TYR A 185 -13.97 -7.17 -9.09
N ALA A 186 -13.97 -6.39 -8.00
CA ALA A 186 -14.75 -5.16 -7.90
C ALA A 186 -14.32 -4.06 -8.89
N ALA A 187 -13.07 -4.10 -9.36
CA ALA A 187 -12.56 -3.17 -10.37
C ALA A 187 -13.10 -3.42 -11.79
N ARG A 188 -13.76 -4.56 -12.01
CA ARG A 188 -14.33 -4.91 -13.32
C ARG A 188 -15.67 -4.23 -13.48
N ARG A 189 -15.81 -3.49 -14.58
CA ARG A 189 -17.10 -2.86 -14.94
C ARG A 189 -18.15 -3.93 -15.16
N THR A 190 -19.32 -3.79 -14.53
CA THR A 190 -20.48 -4.68 -14.73
C THR A 190 -20.80 -4.81 -16.23
N GLY A 191 -20.73 -6.04 -16.76
CA GLY A 191 -21.04 -6.36 -18.15
C GLY A 191 -19.84 -6.40 -19.11
N LEU A 192 -18.72 -5.75 -18.82
CA LEU A 192 -17.48 -5.84 -19.58
C LEU A 192 -16.42 -6.51 -18.71
N LYS A 193 -15.90 -7.66 -19.13
CA LYS A 193 -14.89 -8.44 -18.40
C LYS A 193 -13.46 -7.85 -18.56
N ARG A 194 -13.34 -6.52 -18.63
CA ARG A 194 -12.09 -5.81 -18.90
C ARG A 194 -11.69 -4.99 -17.69
N GLU A 195 -10.41 -5.03 -17.35
CA GLU A 195 -9.85 -4.28 -16.23
C GLU A 195 -9.61 -2.82 -16.65
N MET A 196 -10.25 -1.89 -15.92
CA MET A 196 -10.06 -0.46 -16.12
C MET A 196 -9.23 0.08 -14.96
N PHE A 197 -8.10 0.69 -15.28
CA PHE A 197 -7.27 1.40 -14.31
C PHE A 197 -7.28 2.90 -14.60
N GLY A 198 -7.22 3.68 -13.52
CA GLY A 198 -7.18 5.13 -13.58
C GLY A 198 -5.87 5.70 -13.07
N TYR A 199 -5.50 6.86 -13.58
CA TYR A 199 -4.41 7.68 -13.09
C TYR A 199 -4.78 9.17 -13.20
N VAL A 200 -4.14 10.00 -12.36
CA VAL A 200 -4.20 11.46 -12.50
C VAL A 200 -3.05 11.89 -13.42
N PRO A 201 -3.28 12.70 -14.46
CA PRO A 201 -2.21 13.28 -15.27
C PRO A 201 -1.20 14.03 -14.39
N GLY A 202 0.10 13.71 -14.52
CA GLY A 202 1.16 14.18 -13.63
C GLY A 202 1.44 13.25 -12.44
N GLY A 203 0.72 12.14 -12.31
CA GLY A 203 0.96 11.12 -11.28
C GLY A 203 0.67 11.60 -9.85
N TYR A 204 1.18 10.87 -8.88
CA TYR A 204 1.02 11.23 -7.47
C TYR A 204 1.82 12.48 -7.06
N ALA A 205 2.82 12.91 -7.84
CA ALA A 205 3.47 14.20 -7.60
C ALA A 205 2.44 15.33 -7.54
N ARG A 206 1.55 15.37 -8.54
CA ARG A 206 0.47 16.38 -8.62
C ARG A 206 -0.58 16.21 -7.52
N VAL A 207 -0.94 14.97 -7.19
CA VAL A 207 -1.89 14.69 -6.10
C VAL A 207 -1.34 15.18 -4.77
N LEU A 208 -0.07 14.93 -4.49
CA LEU A 208 0.59 15.34 -3.24
C LEU A 208 0.75 16.85 -3.14
N GLU A 209 1.07 17.53 -4.24
CA GLU A 209 1.13 19.00 -4.32
C GLU A 209 -0.25 19.61 -3.97
N ARG A 210 -1.32 19.18 -4.65
CA ARG A 210 -2.68 19.63 -4.37
C ARG A 210 -3.13 19.31 -2.94
N PHE A 211 -2.71 18.17 -2.41
CA PHE A 211 -3.04 17.82 -1.03
C PHE A 211 -2.27 18.68 -0.02
N ALA A 212 -1.00 18.99 -0.27
CA ALA A 212 -0.23 19.93 0.55
C ALA A 212 -0.87 21.34 0.56
N ASP A 213 -1.27 21.84 -0.62
CA ASP A 213 -1.99 23.11 -0.75
C ASP A 213 -3.30 23.12 0.05
N ARG A 214 -4.05 22.01 -0.01
CA ARG A 214 -5.29 21.85 0.76
C ARG A 214 -5.03 21.91 2.27
N LEU A 215 -4.02 21.18 2.75
CA LEU A 215 -3.63 21.21 4.17
C LEU A 215 -3.18 22.59 4.63
N ALA A 216 -2.40 23.30 3.81
CA ALA A 216 -2.00 24.68 4.10
C ALA A 216 -3.21 25.62 4.16
N GLY A 217 -4.19 25.47 3.26
CA GLY A 217 -5.46 26.21 3.28
C GLY A 217 -6.32 25.91 4.51
N GLU A 218 -6.13 24.77 5.16
CA GLU A 218 -6.78 24.36 6.41
C GLU A 218 -5.92 24.70 7.66
N CYS A 219 -4.90 25.53 7.50
CA CYS A 219 -3.98 25.95 8.57
C CYS A 219 -3.18 24.81 9.22
N VAL A 220 -3.03 23.67 8.55
CA VAL A 220 -2.13 22.60 9.01
C VAL A 220 -0.68 23.04 8.86
N ARG A 221 0.10 23.01 9.95
CA ARG A 221 1.55 23.25 9.88
C ARG A 221 2.25 22.01 9.35
N ILE A 222 3.01 22.14 8.27
CA ILE A 222 3.80 21.07 7.67
C ILE A 222 5.27 21.33 7.91
N GLU A 223 5.91 20.44 8.67
CA GLU A 223 7.34 20.52 8.99
C GLU A 223 8.10 19.37 8.32
N LEU A 224 8.79 19.68 7.24
CA LEU A 224 9.65 18.74 6.49
C LEU A 224 11.06 18.67 7.08
N ARG A 225 11.79 17.57 6.79
CA ARG A 225 13.15 17.31 7.31
C ARG A 225 13.19 17.26 8.84
N GLN A 226 12.07 16.96 9.47
CA GLN A 226 11.92 16.80 10.92
C GLN A 226 11.81 15.31 11.26
N ALA A 227 12.97 14.66 11.43
CA ALA A 227 13.03 13.26 11.81
C ALA A 227 12.77 13.11 13.31
N ALA A 228 11.60 12.64 13.69
CA ALA A 228 11.29 12.30 15.08
C ALA A 228 12.14 11.13 15.55
N THR A 229 12.73 11.25 16.72
CA THR A 229 13.63 10.25 17.32
C THR A 229 13.02 9.59 18.55
N LYS A 230 12.16 10.30 19.28
CA LYS A 230 11.46 9.81 20.46
C LYS A 230 10.09 10.47 20.61
N SER A 231 9.13 9.73 21.10
CA SER A 231 7.82 10.26 21.53
C SER A 231 7.46 9.64 22.88
N GLU A 232 7.07 10.49 23.83
CA GLU A 232 6.75 10.09 25.20
C GLU A 232 5.61 10.94 25.79
N SER A 233 4.78 10.29 26.60
CA SER A 233 3.74 10.99 27.37
C SER A 233 4.37 11.66 28.59
N THR A 234 3.98 12.92 28.84
CA THR A 234 4.44 13.74 29.97
C THR A 234 3.24 14.34 30.71
N ALA A 235 3.46 15.01 31.83
CA ALA A 235 2.38 15.69 32.57
C ALA A 235 1.64 16.75 31.71
N ASP A 236 2.36 17.41 30.80
CA ASP A 236 1.84 18.50 29.97
C ASP A 236 1.22 18.03 28.63
N GLY A 237 1.35 16.75 28.30
CA GLY A 237 0.90 16.15 27.04
C GLY A 237 1.89 15.14 26.49
N VAL A 238 1.98 15.04 25.17
CA VAL A 238 2.94 14.14 24.50
C VAL A 238 4.04 14.95 23.86
N ALA A 239 5.28 14.68 24.24
CA ALA A 239 6.46 15.32 23.68
C ALA A 239 7.03 14.49 22.51
N ILE A 240 7.44 15.18 21.46
CA ILE A 240 8.19 14.63 20.34
C ILE A 240 9.58 15.27 20.33
N GLU A 241 10.62 14.43 20.30
CA GLU A 241 12.02 14.85 20.13
C GLU A 241 12.46 14.59 18.68
N PHE A 242 13.24 15.50 18.12
CA PHE A 242 13.73 15.44 16.75
C PHE A 242 15.25 15.26 16.68
N ALA A 243 15.75 14.75 15.57
CA ALA A 243 17.17 14.50 15.35
C ALA A 243 18.04 15.77 15.50
N GLY A 244 17.46 16.97 15.27
CA GLY A 244 18.10 18.28 15.49
C GLY A 244 18.17 18.71 16.95
N GLY A 245 17.70 17.90 17.91
CA GLY A 245 17.67 18.20 19.34
C GLY A 245 16.49 19.07 19.78
N SER A 246 15.65 19.54 18.87
CA SER A 246 14.42 20.25 19.20
C SER A 246 13.36 19.32 19.80
N ARG A 247 12.49 19.87 20.66
CA ARG A 247 11.39 19.16 21.29
C ARG A 247 10.11 20.01 21.21
N GLN A 248 9.01 19.36 20.85
CA GLN A 248 7.68 20.00 20.81
C GLN A 248 6.69 19.14 21.59
N THR A 249 5.73 19.77 22.25
CA THR A 249 4.69 19.09 23.06
C THR A 249 3.31 19.38 22.53
N PHE A 250 2.48 18.34 22.45
CA PHE A 250 1.12 18.34 21.91
C PHE A 250 0.15 17.74 22.94
N ASP A 251 -1.13 18.08 22.83
CA ASP A 251 -2.16 17.43 23.64
C ASP A 251 -2.37 15.98 23.20
N GLN A 252 -2.24 15.74 21.87
CA GLN A 252 -2.38 14.43 21.23
C GLN A 252 -1.29 14.24 20.17
N VAL A 253 -0.76 13.03 20.05
CA VAL A 253 0.20 12.65 19.00
C VAL A 253 -0.25 11.37 18.31
N VAL A 254 -0.21 11.36 16.98
CA VAL A 254 -0.44 10.17 16.16
C VAL A 254 0.84 9.78 15.43
N VAL A 255 1.35 8.59 15.69
CA VAL A 255 2.49 8.01 14.98
C VAL A 255 1.98 7.12 13.85
N THR A 256 2.30 7.48 12.60
CA THR A 256 1.84 6.74 11.41
C THR A 256 2.90 5.82 10.80
N LEU A 257 4.03 5.68 11.47
CA LEU A 257 5.16 4.89 11.01
C LEU A 257 4.87 3.38 11.09
N ALA A 258 5.54 2.58 10.22
CA ALA A 258 5.48 1.12 10.30
C ALA A 258 5.84 0.62 11.72
N ALA A 259 5.19 -0.45 12.17
CA ALA A 259 5.27 -0.94 13.55
C ALA A 259 6.71 -1.04 14.13
N PRO A 260 7.72 -1.56 13.42
CA PRO A 260 9.09 -1.60 13.95
C PRO A 260 9.73 -0.21 14.17
N LEU A 261 9.27 0.80 13.41
CA LEU A 261 9.72 2.18 13.58
C LEU A 261 8.97 2.85 14.73
N ALA A 262 7.66 2.62 14.83
CA ALA A 262 6.82 3.12 15.92
C ALA A 262 7.29 2.59 17.28
N THR A 263 7.64 1.30 17.40
CA THR A 263 8.17 0.71 18.62
C THR A 263 9.47 1.40 19.09
N ARG A 264 10.35 1.74 18.15
CA ARG A 264 11.58 2.47 18.47
C ARG A 264 11.34 3.91 18.88
N LEU A 265 10.38 4.56 18.23
CA LEU A 265 10.01 5.94 18.51
C LEU A 265 9.33 6.10 19.86
N CYS A 266 8.57 5.08 20.31
CA CYS A 266 7.74 5.10 21.51
C CYS A 266 8.22 4.07 22.56
N PRO A 267 9.38 4.26 23.19
CA PRO A 267 9.97 3.28 24.10
C PRO A 267 9.15 3.07 25.40
N GLY A 268 8.29 4.03 25.75
CA GLY A 268 7.45 3.98 26.96
C GLY A 268 6.17 3.13 26.82
N LEU A 269 5.91 2.51 25.66
CA LEU A 269 4.78 1.61 25.48
C LEU A 269 4.86 0.40 26.42
N SER A 270 3.72 -0.14 26.83
CA SER A 270 3.66 -1.37 27.63
C SER A 270 4.33 -2.53 26.93
N SER A 271 4.80 -3.52 27.70
CA SER A 271 5.46 -4.71 27.16
C SER A 271 4.53 -5.50 26.19
N ASP A 272 3.23 -5.52 26.43
CA ASP A 272 2.24 -6.17 25.55
C ASP A 272 2.14 -5.41 24.21
N GLU A 273 2.01 -4.09 24.23
CA GLU A 273 1.98 -3.28 23.00
C GLU A 273 3.24 -3.40 22.17
N GLN A 274 4.41 -3.37 22.84
CA GLN A 274 5.69 -3.60 22.17
C GLN A 274 5.78 -4.99 21.54
N ALA A 275 5.36 -6.04 22.25
CA ALA A 275 5.34 -7.40 21.75
C ALA A 275 4.40 -7.56 20.55
N ARG A 276 3.20 -6.97 20.59
CA ARG A 276 2.24 -6.97 19.47
C ARG A 276 2.81 -6.25 18.24
N LEU A 277 3.39 -5.06 18.41
CA LEU A 277 4.02 -4.30 17.31
C LEU A 277 5.19 -5.06 16.70
N GLN A 278 6.07 -5.66 17.52
CA GLN A 278 7.20 -6.48 17.08
C GLN A 278 6.76 -7.79 16.42
N GLY A 279 5.60 -8.32 16.81
CA GLY A 279 5.02 -9.54 16.23
C GLY A 279 4.51 -9.37 14.79
N ILE A 280 4.37 -8.14 14.29
CA ILE A 280 3.90 -7.89 12.93
C ILE A 280 4.99 -8.24 11.92
N GLN A 281 4.69 -9.18 11.04
CA GLN A 281 5.60 -9.59 9.97
C GLN A 281 5.49 -8.64 8.78
N TYR A 282 6.62 -8.14 8.28
CA TYR A 282 6.67 -7.26 7.12
C TYR A 282 7.39 -7.89 5.94
N GLN A 283 6.99 -7.48 4.73
CA GLN A 283 7.80 -7.52 3.53
C GLN A 283 8.23 -6.11 3.16
N GLY A 284 9.51 -6.00 2.79
CA GLY A 284 10.03 -4.82 2.14
C GLY A 284 10.06 -4.97 0.63
N VAL A 285 10.55 -3.95 -0.05
CA VAL A 285 10.70 -3.93 -1.50
C VAL A 285 12.01 -3.27 -1.91
N VAL A 286 12.73 -3.91 -2.82
CA VAL A 286 13.71 -3.28 -3.70
C VAL A 286 13.02 -3.08 -5.04
N CYS A 287 12.83 -1.84 -5.47
CA CYS A 287 12.08 -1.52 -6.68
C CYS A 287 12.94 -0.64 -7.59
N ALA A 288 13.26 -1.16 -8.78
CA ALA A 288 13.86 -0.33 -9.82
C ALA A 288 12.75 0.37 -10.60
N SER A 289 12.99 1.63 -10.98
CA SER A 289 12.22 2.38 -11.97
C SER A 289 13.16 3.00 -12.98
N PHE A 290 12.81 2.94 -14.25
CA PHE A 290 13.67 3.43 -15.34
C PHE A 290 12.85 3.74 -16.59
N LEU A 291 13.42 4.60 -17.42
CA LEU A 291 12.88 4.94 -18.72
C LEU A 291 13.51 4.06 -19.81
N LEU A 292 12.70 3.66 -20.79
CA LEU A 292 13.12 2.93 -21.98
C LEU A 292 12.79 3.74 -23.24
N LYS A 293 13.67 3.70 -24.22
CA LYS A 293 13.43 4.30 -25.55
C LYS A 293 12.22 3.66 -26.24
N ARG A 294 11.96 2.39 -25.99
CA ARG A 294 10.87 1.61 -26.59
C ARG A 294 10.14 0.78 -25.52
N PRO A 295 8.80 0.58 -25.65
CA PRO A 295 8.04 -0.27 -24.75
C PRO A 295 8.50 -1.73 -24.84
N LEU A 296 8.20 -2.51 -23.79
CA LEU A 296 8.54 -3.94 -23.70
C LEU A 296 7.51 -4.81 -24.44
N ALA A 297 6.24 -4.79 -24.03
CA ALA A 297 5.22 -5.70 -24.55
C ALA A 297 3.78 -5.21 -24.42
N ASP A 298 3.56 -3.95 -24.10
CA ASP A 298 2.23 -3.34 -23.98
C ASP A 298 1.31 -4.08 -22.96
N PHE A 299 1.90 -4.63 -21.90
CA PHE A 299 1.21 -5.15 -20.74
C PHE A 299 1.46 -4.23 -19.55
N TYR A 300 0.38 -3.69 -18.95
CA TYR A 300 0.52 -2.90 -17.73
C TYR A 300 1.23 -3.71 -16.63
N VAL A 301 0.78 -4.93 -16.38
CA VAL A 301 1.46 -5.85 -15.47
C VAL A 301 1.77 -7.18 -16.16
N THR A 302 3.01 -7.66 -16.01
CA THR A 302 3.40 -9.03 -16.35
C THR A 302 3.66 -9.80 -15.06
N ASN A 303 2.79 -10.77 -14.77
CA ASN A 303 2.97 -11.70 -13.66
C ASN A 303 4.00 -12.76 -14.02
N ILE A 304 4.81 -13.20 -13.07
CA ILE A 304 5.93 -14.11 -13.30
C ILE A 304 5.76 -15.33 -12.42
N THR A 305 5.77 -16.51 -13.00
CA THR A 305 5.75 -17.78 -12.27
C THR A 305 7.05 -18.57 -12.39
N ASP A 306 7.92 -18.18 -13.31
CA ASP A 306 9.21 -18.84 -13.52
C ASP A 306 10.18 -18.52 -12.40
N ARG A 307 10.92 -19.55 -11.99
CA ARG A 307 12.02 -19.42 -11.04
C ARG A 307 13.23 -18.79 -11.73
N GLY A 308 14.00 -18.02 -10.94
CA GLY A 308 15.25 -17.43 -11.44
C GLY A 308 15.06 -16.06 -12.10
N VAL A 309 13.85 -15.54 -12.25
CA VAL A 309 13.63 -14.13 -12.57
C VAL A 309 13.85 -13.32 -11.29
N PRO A 310 14.71 -12.29 -11.32
CA PRO A 310 15.18 -11.63 -10.11
C PRO A 310 14.18 -10.62 -9.48
N PHE A 311 13.03 -10.40 -10.11
CA PHE A 311 11.97 -9.49 -9.64
C PHE A 311 10.60 -10.19 -9.64
N THR A 312 9.64 -9.61 -8.92
CA THR A 312 8.31 -10.21 -8.68
C THR A 312 7.37 -10.06 -9.88
N ALA A 313 7.47 -8.95 -10.59
CA ALA A 313 6.64 -8.61 -11.74
C ALA A 313 7.35 -7.56 -12.60
N VAL A 314 6.87 -7.35 -13.82
CA VAL A 314 7.18 -6.18 -14.64
C VAL A 314 5.93 -5.31 -14.69
N ILE A 315 6.08 -4.04 -14.33
CA ILE A 315 5.01 -3.05 -14.43
C ILE A 315 5.43 -2.03 -15.49
N GLU A 316 4.80 -2.09 -16.65
CA GLU A 316 5.04 -1.11 -17.71
C GLU A 316 3.99 0.00 -17.62
N MET A 317 4.36 1.08 -16.90
CA MET A 317 3.45 2.19 -16.63
C MET A 317 2.95 2.87 -17.90
N SER A 318 3.77 2.89 -18.94
CA SER A 318 3.45 3.44 -20.26
C SER A 318 2.44 2.61 -21.07
N ALA A 319 2.07 1.41 -20.61
CA ALA A 319 0.90 0.68 -21.14
C ALA A 319 -0.43 1.17 -20.53
N LEU A 320 -0.38 2.03 -19.51
CA LEU A 320 -1.51 2.68 -18.86
C LEU A 320 -1.51 4.19 -19.10
N VAL A 321 -0.35 4.83 -18.89
CA VAL A 321 -0.17 6.28 -18.96
C VAL A 321 0.37 6.66 -20.33
N ASP A 322 -0.19 7.71 -20.93
CA ASP A 322 0.29 8.24 -22.22
C ASP A 322 1.80 8.56 -22.12
N ARG A 323 2.56 8.05 -23.07
CA ARG A 323 4.00 8.22 -23.17
C ARG A 323 4.43 9.69 -23.32
N ALA A 324 3.55 10.57 -23.70
CA ALA A 324 3.80 12.02 -23.71
C ALA A 324 4.21 12.53 -22.32
N HIS A 325 3.67 11.94 -21.23
CA HIS A 325 4.07 12.23 -19.85
C HIS A 325 5.52 11.81 -19.53
N PHE A 326 6.12 10.98 -20.36
CA PHE A 326 7.49 10.47 -20.21
C PHE A 326 8.41 10.93 -21.34
N GLY A 327 8.04 11.99 -22.07
CA GLY A 327 8.82 12.49 -23.20
C GLY A 327 8.91 11.48 -24.36
N GLY A 328 7.85 10.70 -24.61
CA GLY A 328 7.77 9.66 -25.64
C GLY A 328 8.39 8.32 -25.26
N ARG A 329 9.03 8.23 -24.10
CA ARG A 329 9.68 7.00 -23.55
C ARG A 329 8.66 6.07 -22.86
N ALA A 330 9.08 4.86 -22.55
CA ALA A 330 8.32 3.94 -21.71
C ALA A 330 8.87 3.95 -20.29
N LEU A 331 7.98 4.02 -19.28
CA LEU A 331 8.34 3.92 -17.87
C LEU A 331 8.04 2.51 -17.37
N VAL A 332 9.06 1.87 -16.77
CA VAL A 332 8.99 0.50 -16.26
C VAL A 332 9.40 0.45 -14.78
N TYR A 333 8.71 -0.37 -14.01
CA TYR A 333 9.05 -0.73 -12.64
C TYR A 333 9.30 -2.24 -12.51
N LEU A 334 10.34 -2.59 -11.76
CA LEU A 334 10.68 -3.96 -11.40
C LEU A 334 10.73 -4.09 -9.87
N PRO A 335 9.61 -4.44 -9.22
CA PRO A 335 9.60 -4.68 -7.78
C PRO A 335 10.14 -6.06 -7.45
N LYS A 336 10.96 -6.15 -6.38
CA LYS A 336 11.38 -7.40 -5.74
C LYS A 336 11.01 -7.33 -4.27
N TYR A 337 10.05 -8.14 -3.84
CA TYR A 337 9.64 -8.21 -2.44
C TYR A 337 10.57 -9.14 -1.65
N LEU A 338 11.01 -8.67 -0.48
CA LEU A 338 12.04 -9.31 0.33
C LEU A 338 11.70 -9.18 1.81
N LYS A 339 12.23 -10.08 2.65
CA LYS A 339 12.21 -9.87 4.11
C LYS A 339 13.04 -8.63 4.48
N PRO A 340 12.72 -7.89 5.55
CA PRO A 340 13.43 -6.67 5.94
C PRO A 340 14.92 -6.85 6.22
N ASP A 341 15.35 -8.06 6.57
CA ASP A 341 16.73 -8.46 6.86
C ASP A 341 17.47 -9.12 5.69
N ASP A 342 16.84 -9.16 4.49
CA ASP A 342 17.43 -9.79 3.31
C ASP A 342 18.69 -9.01 2.86
N PRO A 343 19.83 -9.71 2.60
CA PRO A 343 21.08 -9.08 2.15
C PRO A 343 20.94 -8.25 0.88
N ALA A 344 19.97 -8.55 0.02
CA ALA A 344 19.75 -7.81 -1.22
C ALA A 344 19.38 -6.32 -0.99
N PHE A 345 18.98 -5.92 0.22
CA PHE A 345 18.83 -4.50 0.56
C PHE A 345 20.16 -3.74 0.56
N SER A 346 21.30 -4.44 0.69
CA SER A 346 22.64 -3.86 0.73
C SER A 346 23.34 -3.86 -0.64
N HIS A 347 22.73 -4.46 -1.68
CA HIS A 347 23.27 -4.40 -3.03
C HIS A 347 23.36 -2.95 -3.51
N SER A 348 24.41 -2.60 -4.23
CA SER A 348 24.53 -1.31 -4.92
C SER A 348 23.49 -1.18 -6.02
N ASP A 349 23.22 0.06 -6.47
CA ASP A 349 22.30 0.30 -7.59
C ASP A 349 22.76 -0.39 -8.87
N ARG A 350 24.09 -0.48 -9.07
CA ARG A 350 24.67 -1.16 -10.23
C ARG A 350 24.42 -2.68 -10.18
N GLU A 351 24.65 -3.34 -9.05
CA GLU A 351 24.36 -4.77 -8.91
C GLU A 351 22.88 -5.08 -9.13
N VAL A 352 21.98 -4.24 -8.61
CA VAL A 352 20.54 -4.37 -8.87
C VAL A 352 20.24 -4.16 -10.35
N GLN A 353 20.85 -3.17 -10.99
CA GLN A 353 20.67 -2.89 -12.42
C GLN A 353 21.13 -4.08 -13.25
N ASP A 354 22.36 -4.55 -13.09
CA ASP A 354 22.91 -5.67 -13.87
C ASP A 354 22.01 -6.91 -13.74
N MET A 355 21.67 -7.29 -12.51
CA MET A 355 20.80 -8.43 -12.22
C MET A 355 19.41 -8.30 -12.85
N PHE A 356 18.80 -7.10 -12.80
CA PHE A 356 17.44 -6.87 -13.30
C PHE A 356 17.42 -6.77 -14.83
N MET A 357 18.44 -6.17 -15.43
CA MET A 357 18.57 -6.12 -16.90
C MET A 357 18.79 -7.50 -17.51
N ASP A 358 19.58 -8.37 -16.89
CA ASP A 358 19.72 -9.77 -17.28
C ASP A 358 18.38 -10.53 -17.18
N GLY A 359 17.59 -10.24 -16.16
CA GLY A 359 16.23 -10.79 -16.02
C GLY A 359 15.30 -10.35 -17.15
N LEU A 360 15.32 -9.05 -17.52
CA LEU A 360 14.52 -8.54 -18.63
C LEU A 360 14.96 -9.11 -19.99
N ALA A 361 16.26 -9.21 -20.24
CA ALA A 361 16.79 -9.76 -21.49
C ALA A 361 16.34 -11.20 -21.72
N ARG A 362 16.20 -11.98 -20.63
CA ARG A 362 15.65 -13.35 -20.71
C ARG A 362 14.15 -13.39 -21.03
N MET A 363 13.38 -12.43 -20.52
CA MET A 363 11.93 -12.38 -20.70
C MET A 363 11.51 -11.74 -22.03
N TYR A 364 12.27 -10.77 -22.51
CA TYR A 364 11.93 -9.94 -23.67
C TYR A 364 13.06 -9.99 -24.70
N PRO A 365 12.98 -10.84 -25.74
CA PRO A 365 14.07 -11.02 -26.72
C PRO A 365 14.47 -9.75 -27.46
N ASN A 366 13.56 -8.77 -27.56
CA ASN A 366 13.82 -7.49 -28.23
C ASN A 366 14.36 -6.40 -27.28
N PHE A 367 14.48 -6.69 -25.98
CA PHE A 367 15.04 -5.76 -25.01
C PHE A 367 16.55 -5.59 -25.23
N ARG A 368 17.02 -4.35 -25.12
CA ARG A 368 18.43 -3.99 -25.18
C ARG A 368 18.80 -3.09 -24.03
N CYS A 369 19.87 -3.41 -23.31
CA CYS A 369 20.35 -2.58 -22.20
C CYS A 369 20.67 -1.14 -22.65
N ALA A 370 21.08 -0.93 -23.90
CA ALA A 370 21.33 0.40 -24.49
C ALA A 370 20.06 1.25 -24.66
N ASP A 371 18.88 0.67 -24.54
CA ASP A 371 17.61 1.41 -24.56
C ASP A 371 17.21 1.94 -23.17
N VAL A 372 17.94 1.57 -22.11
CA VAL A 372 17.67 2.01 -20.73
C VAL A 372 18.23 3.42 -20.52
N GLU A 373 17.35 4.32 -20.11
CA GLU A 373 17.67 5.68 -19.69
C GLU A 373 17.23 5.88 -18.24
N CYS A 374 18.01 6.57 -17.44
CA CYS A 374 17.66 6.99 -16.07
C CYS A 374 17.17 5.85 -15.18
N PHE A 375 18.07 4.96 -14.77
CA PHE A 375 17.77 3.88 -13.83
C PHE A 375 17.91 4.35 -12.37
N ARG A 376 16.91 4.08 -11.53
CA ARG A 376 16.93 4.38 -10.10
C ARG A 376 16.39 3.20 -9.28
N VAL A 377 16.92 3.03 -8.06
CA VAL A 377 16.53 1.96 -7.14
C VAL A 377 16.00 2.54 -5.84
N SER A 378 14.79 2.15 -5.49
CA SER A 378 14.19 2.41 -4.17
C SER A 378 14.32 1.17 -3.28
N ARG A 379 14.62 1.38 -2.00
CA ARG A 379 14.72 0.33 -0.98
C ARG A 379 13.88 0.73 0.23
N VAL A 380 12.86 -0.06 0.52
CA VAL A 380 11.99 0.17 1.68
C VAL A 380 11.80 -1.14 2.44
N LYS A 381 12.25 -1.19 3.68
CA LYS A 381 12.24 -2.42 4.49
C LYS A 381 10.86 -2.81 5.01
N TYR A 382 9.97 -1.85 5.27
CA TYR A 382 8.67 -2.09 5.90
C TYR A 382 7.55 -1.52 5.02
N VAL A 383 7.14 -2.30 4.02
CA VAL A 383 6.09 -1.90 3.08
C VAL A 383 4.78 -2.61 3.40
N LEU A 384 4.77 -3.93 3.34
CA LEU A 384 3.57 -4.74 3.44
C LEU A 384 3.56 -5.52 4.75
N ALA A 385 2.65 -5.19 5.66
CA ALA A 385 2.33 -6.06 6.79
C ALA A 385 1.58 -7.29 6.28
N ILE A 386 2.04 -8.48 6.66
CA ILE A 386 1.49 -9.75 6.17
C ILE A 386 0.32 -10.17 7.06
N SER A 387 -0.87 -10.31 6.49
CA SER A 387 -2.03 -10.90 7.18
C SER A 387 -1.78 -12.36 7.49
N THR A 388 -1.16 -12.64 8.64
CA THR A 388 -0.91 -13.99 9.15
C THR A 388 -2.15 -14.58 9.78
N LEU A 389 -2.13 -15.86 10.20
CA LEU A 389 -3.27 -16.49 10.88
C LEU A 389 -3.66 -15.73 12.16
N GLY A 390 -4.95 -15.40 12.33
CA GLY A 390 -5.46 -14.63 13.47
C GLY A 390 -4.85 -13.24 13.58
N TYR A 391 -4.61 -12.59 12.45
CA TYR A 391 -3.88 -11.31 12.38
C TYR A 391 -4.58 -10.19 13.15
N SER A 392 -5.89 -10.01 12.93
CA SER A 392 -6.66 -8.90 13.54
C SER A 392 -6.72 -8.99 15.07
N ASP A 393 -6.73 -10.20 15.62
CA ASP A 393 -6.80 -10.42 17.08
C ASP A 393 -5.48 -10.12 17.80
N ARG A 394 -4.38 -9.97 17.03
CA ARG A 394 -3.03 -9.73 17.57
C ARG A 394 -2.52 -8.32 17.37
N LEU A 395 -3.27 -7.49 16.66
CA LEU A 395 -2.90 -6.10 16.47
C LEU A 395 -2.97 -5.32 17.79
N PRO A 396 -2.05 -4.38 18.03
CA PRO A 396 -2.19 -3.43 19.12
C PRO A 396 -3.37 -2.49 18.84
N PRO A 397 -4.03 -1.97 19.87
CA PRO A 397 -5.04 -0.93 19.70
C PRO A 397 -4.39 0.35 19.11
N MET A 398 -5.17 1.14 18.39
CA MET A 398 -4.70 2.44 17.85
C MET A 398 -4.42 3.46 18.96
N THR A 399 -5.20 3.43 20.04
CA THR A 399 -4.95 4.20 21.26
C THR A 399 -4.04 3.39 22.15
N THR A 400 -2.90 3.95 22.55
CA THR A 400 -1.92 3.25 23.36
C THR A 400 -2.20 3.37 24.86
N SER A 401 -1.45 2.63 25.68
CA SER A 401 -1.46 2.77 27.14
C SER A 401 -0.94 4.12 27.62
N LEU A 402 -0.28 4.88 26.76
CA LEU A 402 0.26 6.21 27.07
C LEU A 402 -0.79 7.29 26.74
N PRO A 403 -1.22 8.08 27.75
CA PRO A 403 -2.23 9.13 27.51
C PRO A 403 -1.81 10.10 26.42
N GLY A 404 -2.71 10.35 25.47
CA GLY A 404 -2.47 11.27 24.35
C GLY A 404 -1.61 10.72 23.21
N LEU A 405 -1.02 9.52 23.34
CA LEU A 405 -0.22 8.92 22.30
C LEU A 405 -1.01 7.83 21.55
N HIS A 406 -1.03 7.91 20.23
CA HIS A 406 -1.73 6.99 19.35
C HIS A 406 -0.77 6.43 18.29
N ILE A 407 -1.00 5.19 17.87
CA ILE A 407 -0.27 4.54 16.77
C ILE A 407 -1.29 4.05 15.75
N VAL A 408 -1.28 4.65 14.57
CA VAL A 408 -2.12 4.25 13.44
C VAL A 408 -1.22 4.04 12.24
N ASN A 409 -1.11 2.81 11.75
CA ASN A 409 -0.25 2.53 10.61
C ASN A 409 -0.85 1.45 9.68
N SER A 410 -0.19 1.19 8.56
CA SER A 410 -0.68 0.26 7.54
C SER A 410 -0.93 -1.17 8.04
N ALA A 411 -0.40 -1.57 9.19
CA ALA A 411 -0.72 -2.87 9.80
C ALA A 411 -2.18 -2.97 10.24
N HIS A 412 -2.86 -1.85 10.51
CA HIS A 412 -4.27 -1.82 10.86
C HIS A 412 -5.21 -1.99 9.64
N ILE A 413 -4.68 -2.18 8.42
CA ILE A 413 -5.47 -2.60 7.26
C ILE A 413 -5.68 -4.12 7.35
N VAL A 414 -6.80 -4.54 7.95
CA VAL A 414 -7.05 -5.96 8.28
C VAL A 414 -7.80 -6.72 7.18
N ASN A 415 -8.72 -6.05 6.47
CA ASN A 415 -9.60 -6.66 5.47
C ASN A 415 -9.30 -6.18 4.03
N GLY A 416 -8.10 -5.69 3.81
CA GLY A 416 -7.65 -5.14 2.54
C GLY A 416 -6.19 -5.48 2.23
N THR A 417 -5.65 -4.80 1.25
CA THR A 417 -4.21 -4.83 0.91
C THR A 417 -3.67 -3.42 0.93
N LEU A 418 -2.39 -3.25 1.26
CA LEU A 418 -1.77 -1.93 1.25
C LEU A 418 -1.90 -1.27 -0.13
N ASN A 419 -2.64 -0.20 -0.18
CA ASN A 419 -2.79 0.73 -1.31
C ASN A 419 -3.28 2.07 -0.76
N VAL A 420 -3.34 3.11 -1.63
CA VAL A 420 -3.70 4.45 -1.18
C VAL A 420 -5.16 4.52 -0.73
N ASN A 421 -6.10 3.83 -1.41
CA ASN A 421 -7.51 3.81 -1.02
C ASN A 421 -7.73 3.25 0.40
N GLU A 422 -7.14 2.08 0.70
CA GLU A 422 -7.23 1.47 2.03
C GLU A 422 -6.53 2.31 3.11
N THR A 423 -5.47 3.02 2.73
CA THR A 423 -4.75 3.92 3.62
C THR A 423 -5.61 5.14 3.99
N ILE A 424 -6.32 5.72 3.02
CA ILE A 424 -7.26 6.83 3.25
C ILE A 424 -8.43 6.35 4.10
N GLN A 425 -9.03 5.20 3.78
CA GLN A 425 -10.12 4.63 4.58
C GLN A 425 -9.70 4.42 6.05
N LEU A 426 -8.48 3.90 6.27
CA LEU A 426 -7.94 3.72 7.61
C LEU A 426 -7.80 5.07 8.34
N ALA A 427 -7.28 6.09 7.66
CA ALA A 427 -7.14 7.43 8.23
C ALA A 427 -8.49 8.04 8.63
N GLU A 428 -9.50 7.90 7.78
CA GLU A 428 -10.86 8.40 8.04
C GLU A 428 -11.50 7.70 9.26
N LYS A 429 -11.39 6.38 9.33
CA LYS A 429 -11.86 5.59 10.49
C LYS A 429 -11.11 5.97 11.76
N ALA A 430 -9.80 6.15 11.69
CA ALA A 430 -8.97 6.55 12.82
C ALA A 430 -9.31 7.97 13.29
N ALA A 431 -9.44 8.94 12.38
CA ALA A 431 -9.81 10.31 12.72
C ALA A 431 -11.18 10.36 13.43
N ALA A 432 -12.18 9.67 12.88
CA ALA A 432 -13.51 9.58 13.49
C ALA A 432 -13.46 9.03 14.92
N ARG A 433 -12.65 7.96 15.15
CA ARG A 433 -12.46 7.39 16.48
C ARG A 433 -11.71 8.33 17.43
N LEU A 434 -10.62 8.93 16.97
CA LEU A 434 -9.77 9.80 17.80
C LEU A 434 -10.51 11.06 18.24
N LEU A 435 -11.37 11.61 17.38
CA LEU A 435 -12.22 12.78 17.71
C LEU A 435 -13.30 12.50 18.76
N THR A 436 -13.66 11.25 18.99
CA THR A 436 -14.63 10.85 20.04
C THR A 436 -13.98 10.62 21.40
N LEU A 437 -12.64 10.57 21.47
CA LEU A 437 -11.94 10.37 22.73
C LEU A 437 -12.09 11.61 23.61
N PRO A 438 -12.37 11.45 24.91
CA PRO A 438 -12.44 12.58 25.82
C PRO A 438 -11.08 13.28 25.92
N GLY A 439 -11.05 14.58 25.72
CA GLY A 439 -9.88 15.41 25.98
C GLY A 439 -9.48 15.33 27.45
N LYS A 440 -8.19 15.08 27.75
CA LYS A 440 -7.61 14.97 29.10
C LYS A 440 -8.53 14.31 30.11
N VAL A 441 -8.52 12.99 30.19
CA VAL A 441 -9.10 12.22 31.32
C VAL A 441 -8.10 11.18 31.78
N ALA A 442 -7.99 11.04 33.11
CA ALA A 442 -7.20 10.03 33.80
C ALA A 442 -7.44 8.60 33.27
N ALA A 443 -6.43 7.77 33.37
CA ALA A 443 -6.38 6.39 32.91
C ALA A 443 -7.69 5.60 33.12
N VAL A 444 -8.23 5.00 32.05
CA VAL A 444 -9.34 4.05 32.09
C VAL A 444 -8.83 2.71 31.59
N PRO A 445 -9.20 1.57 32.26
CA PRO A 445 -8.73 0.23 31.91
C PRO A 445 -9.20 -0.23 30.52
N ALA A 446 -8.40 -1.10 29.93
CA ALA A 446 -8.67 -1.70 28.62
C ALA A 446 -9.90 -2.66 28.73
N GLU A 447 -10.97 -2.27 28.09
CA GLU A 447 -12.02 -3.17 27.57
C GLU A 447 -12.51 -2.53 26.27
N ASP A 448 -12.42 -3.28 25.12
CA ASP A 448 -13.57 -3.51 24.29
C ASP A 448 -13.27 -4.07 22.89
N GLU A 449 -14.13 -4.99 22.57
CA GLU A 449 -14.31 -5.65 21.29
C GLU A 449 -14.55 -4.65 20.13
N TYR A 450 -13.90 -4.92 19.04
CA TYR A 450 -14.01 -4.22 17.77
C TYR A 450 -15.33 -4.62 17.06
N ASP A 451 -16.39 -3.82 17.24
CA ASP A 451 -17.65 -3.96 16.49
C ASP A 451 -17.68 -3.06 15.24
N ASP A 452 -17.27 -3.64 14.10
CA ASP A 452 -17.16 -2.99 12.79
C ASP A 452 -18.53 -2.62 12.17
N GLN A 453 -19.63 -3.08 12.74
CA GLN A 453 -20.95 -2.93 12.11
C GLN A 453 -21.66 -1.60 12.43
N LYS A 454 -21.30 -0.92 13.51
CA LYS A 454 -21.96 0.34 13.90
C LYS A 454 -21.42 1.58 13.20
N ALA A 455 -20.13 1.61 12.88
CA ALA A 455 -19.50 2.78 12.21
C ALA A 455 -20.02 3.00 10.77
N HIS A 456 -20.47 1.95 10.10
CA HIS A 456 -20.93 2.04 8.70
C HIS A 456 -22.31 2.68 8.54
N ARG A 457 -23.15 2.69 9.59
CA ARG A 457 -24.51 3.23 9.51
C ARG A 457 -24.61 4.75 9.70
N GLN A 458 -23.63 5.39 10.30
CA GLN A 458 -23.68 6.85 10.58
C GLN A 458 -23.12 7.73 9.47
N LEU A 459 -22.33 7.16 8.54
CA LEU A 459 -21.73 7.93 7.42
C LEU A 459 -22.60 7.96 6.15
N VAL A 460 -23.66 7.14 6.06
CA VAL A 460 -24.52 7.04 4.87
C VAL A 460 -25.80 7.89 4.97
N ALA A 461 -26.05 8.53 6.10
CA ALA A 461 -27.28 9.30 6.34
C ALA A 461 -27.01 10.81 6.47
N ARG A 462 -26.58 11.45 5.39
CA ARG A 462 -26.87 12.88 5.14
C ARG A 462 -26.92 13.12 3.62
N PRO A 463 -27.96 13.83 3.13
CA PRO A 463 -28.19 14.09 1.72
C PRO A 463 -27.14 14.98 1.07
#